data_9e1246672a589329ad874dfbc3d020f6
#
_entry.id   9e1246672a589329ad874dfbc3d020f6
#
_cell.length_a   1.000
_cell.length_b   1.000
_cell.length_c   1.000
_cell.angle_alpha   90.00
_cell.angle_beta   90.00
_cell.angle_gamma   90.00
#
_symmetry.space_group_name_H-M   'P 1'
#
loop_
_entity.id
_entity.type
_entity.pdbx_description
1 polymer ?
#
loop_
_entity_poly.entity_id
_entity_poly.type
_entity_poly.pdbx_seq_one_letter_code
_entity_poly.pdbx_strand_id
1 'polypeptide(L)'
;MEKELRILDVVAAIICSAEGKVLAAQCPSTKHDGGWEFPGGKVEPGEALSAALVREISEELALDIAVEKLLCTVERDYPAYHVRLHCFICHLLGGELVLREHAAVRWLAVDELDAVDWLPADEDVLPLLRKELARV
;
A
#
# COMPACT_ATOMS: atom_id res chain seq x y z
N MET A 1 -34.15 3.40 8.79
CA MET A 1 -33.56 2.94 7.52
C MET A 1 -32.04 2.92 7.63
N GLU A 2 -31.48 1.78 7.54
CA GLU A 2 -30.03 1.66 7.57
C GLU A 2 -29.45 2.18 6.27
N LYS A 3 -28.42 3.01 6.40
CA LYS A 3 -27.70 3.53 5.24
C LYS A 3 -26.59 2.56 4.90
N GLU A 4 -26.70 1.93 3.75
CA GLU A 4 -25.61 1.06 3.28
C GLU A 4 -24.36 1.87 3.02
N LEU A 5 -23.22 1.40 3.53
CA LEU A 5 -21.95 2.03 3.27
C LEU A 5 -21.50 1.76 1.84
N ARG A 6 -21.03 2.80 1.18
CA ARG A 6 -20.42 2.67 -0.13
C ARG A 6 -19.11 1.90 0.01
N ILE A 7 -18.88 0.93 -0.87
CA ILE A 7 -17.67 0.13 -0.87
C ILE A 7 -16.61 0.79 -1.76
N LEU A 8 -15.42 1.00 -1.19
CA LEU A 8 -14.26 1.47 -1.94
C LEU A 8 -13.22 0.37 -2.00
N ASP A 9 -12.84 -0.01 -3.22
CA ASP A 9 -11.72 -0.92 -3.43
C ASP A 9 -10.45 -0.10 -3.64
N VAL A 10 -9.45 -0.38 -2.80
CA VAL A 10 -8.16 0.28 -2.81
C VAL A 10 -7.08 -0.79 -2.92
N VAL A 11 -6.05 -0.53 -3.71
CA VAL A 11 -4.91 -1.43 -3.84
C VAL A 11 -3.68 -0.82 -3.22
N ALA A 12 -2.84 -1.65 -2.58
CA ALA A 12 -1.59 -1.23 -1.97
C ALA A 12 -0.47 -2.16 -2.39
N ALA A 13 0.69 -1.58 -2.68
CA ALA A 13 1.88 -2.32 -3.11
C ALA A 13 2.86 -2.46 -1.94
N ILE A 14 3.16 -3.70 -1.58
CA ILE A 14 4.28 -4.02 -0.70
C ILE A 14 5.46 -4.27 -1.62
N ILE A 15 6.18 -3.20 -1.94
CA ILE A 15 7.27 -3.23 -2.91
C ILE A 15 8.53 -3.73 -2.22
N CYS A 16 9.00 -4.90 -2.64
CA CYS A 16 10.20 -5.52 -2.07
C CYS A 16 11.41 -5.20 -2.92
N SER A 17 12.49 -4.77 -2.26
CA SER A 17 13.78 -4.56 -2.91
C SER A 17 14.58 -5.86 -2.97
N ALA A 18 15.68 -5.85 -3.75
CA ALA A 18 16.59 -7.00 -3.82
C ALA A 18 17.22 -7.33 -2.46
N GLU A 19 17.31 -6.34 -1.55
CA GLU A 19 17.87 -6.52 -0.21
C GLU A 19 16.83 -6.99 0.81
N GLY A 20 15.60 -7.25 0.38
CA GLY A 20 14.53 -7.72 1.26
C GLY A 20 13.88 -6.63 2.10
N LYS A 21 14.01 -5.37 1.68
CA LYS A 21 13.35 -4.24 2.33
C LYS A 21 12.04 -3.92 1.63
N VAL A 22 11.10 -3.33 2.37
CA VAL A 22 9.82 -2.90 1.83
C VAL A 22 9.69 -1.40 1.86
N LEU A 23 9.00 -0.83 0.88
CA LEU A 23 8.84 0.62 0.75
C LEU A 23 7.62 1.10 1.54
N ALA A 24 7.86 2.01 2.48
CA ALA A 24 6.81 2.73 3.19
C ALA A 24 6.77 4.18 2.70
N ALA A 25 5.57 4.72 2.54
CA ALA A 25 5.37 6.08 2.04
C ALA A 25 4.60 6.91 3.07
N GLN A 26 5.09 8.13 3.31
CA GLN A 26 4.45 9.04 4.26
C GLN A 26 3.48 9.98 3.54
N CYS A 27 2.25 10.01 4.02
CA CYS A 27 1.25 10.95 3.53
C CYS A 27 1.65 12.38 3.91
N PRO A 28 1.26 13.39 3.11
CA PRO A 28 1.46 14.78 3.50
C PRO A 28 0.76 15.10 4.82
N SER A 29 1.26 16.09 5.57
CA SER A 29 0.66 16.50 6.85
C SER A 29 -0.79 16.96 6.71
N THR A 30 -1.20 17.39 5.52
CA THR A 30 -2.56 17.81 5.20
C THR A 30 -3.50 16.63 4.95
N LYS A 31 -2.96 15.40 4.90
CA LYS A 31 -3.73 14.19 4.63
C LYS A 31 -3.29 13.11 5.61
N HIS A 32 -4.25 12.56 6.36
CA HIS A 32 -4.00 11.49 7.33
C HIS A 32 -2.93 11.81 8.37
N ASP A 33 -2.77 13.11 8.71
CA ASP A 33 -1.83 13.60 9.74
C ASP A 33 -0.39 13.13 9.53
N GLY A 34 0.03 12.93 8.28
CA GLY A 34 1.39 12.49 7.99
C GLY A 34 1.67 11.03 8.33
N GLY A 35 0.63 10.20 8.43
CA GLY A 35 0.78 8.76 8.67
C GLY A 35 1.43 8.03 7.50
N TRP A 36 1.95 6.86 7.78
CA TRP A 36 2.64 6.04 6.79
C TRP A 36 1.74 4.94 6.23
N GLU A 37 1.95 4.60 4.97
CA GLU A 37 1.16 3.60 4.26
C GLU A 37 2.01 2.83 3.26
N PHE A 38 1.50 1.70 2.80
CA PHE A 38 2.01 1.09 1.58
C PHE A 38 1.40 1.86 0.41
N PRO A 39 2.22 2.29 -0.57
CA PRO A 39 1.70 3.13 -1.65
C PRO A 39 0.69 2.39 -2.53
N GLY A 40 -0.26 3.12 -3.05
CA GLY A 40 -1.32 2.58 -3.90
C GLY A 40 -2.43 3.60 -4.11
N GLY A 41 -3.62 3.15 -4.40
CA GLY A 41 -4.73 4.04 -4.63
C GLY A 41 -6.02 3.34 -4.98
N LYS A 42 -7.00 4.11 -5.40
CA LYS A 42 -8.34 3.62 -5.73
C LYS A 42 -8.36 2.87 -7.05
N VAL A 43 -9.12 1.78 -7.09
CA VAL A 43 -9.38 1.03 -8.31
C VAL A 43 -10.46 1.75 -9.11
N GLU A 44 -10.23 1.96 -10.39
CA GLU A 44 -11.20 2.57 -11.29
C GLU A 44 -12.22 1.53 -11.75
N PRO A 45 -13.46 1.97 -12.12
CA PRO A 45 -14.48 1.04 -12.60
C PRO A 45 -13.99 0.18 -13.77
N GLY A 46 -14.17 -1.13 -13.66
CA GLY A 46 -13.77 -2.07 -14.69
C GLY A 46 -12.29 -2.41 -14.75
N GLU A 47 -11.49 -1.81 -13.87
CA GLU A 47 -10.05 -2.03 -13.82
C GLU A 47 -9.72 -3.26 -12.97
N ALA A 48 -8.79 -4.12 -13.45
CA ALA A 48 -8.29 -5.22 -12.64
C ALA A 48 -7.43 -4.69 -11.50
N LEU A 49 -7.44 -5.35 -10.35
CA LEU A 49 -6.70 -4.89 -9.17
C LEU A 49 -5.20 -4.72 -9.43
N SER A 50 -4.57 -5.71 -10.07
CA SER A 50 -3.14 -5.64 -10.36
C SER A 50 -2.79 -4.52 -11.35
N ALA A 51 -3.65 -4.29 -12.34
CA ALA A 51 -3.47 -3.21 -13.31
C ALA A 51 -3.60 -1.84 -12.63
N ALA A 52 -4.57 -1.70 -11.74
CA ALA A 52 -4.74 -0.49 -10.95
C ALA A 52 -3.49 -0.18 -10.14
N LEU A 53 -2.91 -1.21 -9.53
CA LEU A 53 -1.72 -1.05 -8.70
C LEU A 53 -0.52 -0.60 -9.51
N VAL A 54 -0.25 -1.23 -10.66
CA VAL A 54 0.85 -0.83 -11.54
C VAL A 54 0.67 0.63 -11.97
N ARG A 55 -0.54 1.01 -12.35
CA ARG A 55 -0.87 2.39 -12.75
C ARG A 55 -0.64 3.39 -11.62
N GLU A 56 -1.16 3.10 -10.42
CA GLU A 56 -1.04 4.00 -9.28
C GLU A 56 0.42 4.22 -8.87
N ILE A 57 1.23 3.16 -8.84
CA ILE A 57 2.63 3.27 -8.48
C ILE A 57 3.42 4.06 -9.54
N SER A 58 3.12 3.85 -10.80
CA SER A 58 3.72 4.64 -11.89
C SER A 58 3.34 6.12 -11.76
N GLU A 59 2.07 6.42 -11.51
CA GLU A 59 1.59 7.80 -11.37
C GLU A 59 2.15 8.52 -10.15
N GLU A 60 2.19 7.84 -9.00
CA GLU A 60 2.58 8.47 -7.74
C GLU A 60 4.07 8.52 -7.49
N LEU A 61 4.81 7.51 -7.91
CA LEU A 61 6.22 7.32 -7.56
C LEU A 61 7.15 7.20 -8.77
N ALA A 62 6.63 7.11 -9.97
CA ALA A 62 7.40 6.89 -11.20
C ALA A 62 8.22 5.58 -11.15
N LEU A 63 7.72 4.58 -10.43
CA LEU A 63 8.34 3.27 -10.32
C LEU A 63 7.58 2.24 -11.15
N ASP A 64 8.33 1.30 -11.73
CA ASP A 64 7.79 0.14 -12.43
C ASP A 64 7.87 -1.07 -11.52
N ILE A 65 6.75 -1.74 -11.32
CA ILE A 65 6.66 -2.90 -10.44
C ILE A 65 6.08 -4.11 -11.17
N ALA A 66 6.47 -5.29 -10.69
CA ALA A 66 5.83 -6.55 -11.03
C ALA A 66 4.99 -6.97 -9.84
N VAL A 67 3.71 -7.24 -10.08
CA VAL A 67 2.80 -7.73 -9.04
C VAL A 67 2.98 -9.25 -8.95
N GLU A 68 3.39 -9.75 -7.79
CA GLU A 68 3.63 -11.17 -7.60
C GLU A 68 2.37 -11.91 -7.14
N LYS A 69 1.80 -11.47 -6.01
CA LYS A 69 0.63 -12.14 -5.43
C LYS A 69 -0.12 -11.25 -4.46
N LEU A 70 -1.39 -11.57 -4.26
CA LEU A 70 -2.19 -10.96 -3.22
C LEU A 70 -1.76 -11.54 -1.86
N LEU A 71 -1.35 -10.68 -0.94
CA LEU A 71 -1.02 -11.09 0.43
C LEU A 71 -2.29 -11.20 1.28
N CYS A 72 -3.11 -10.15 1.24
CA CYS A 72 -4.33 -10.10 2.04
C CYS A 72 -5.25 -8.98 1.59
N THR A 73 -6.51 -9.05 2.02
CA THR A 73 -7.46 -7.96 1.90
C THR A 73 -7.90 -7.57 3.30
N VAL A 74 -7.68 -6.33 3.66
CA VAL A 74 -8.09 -5.75 4.95
C VAL A 74 -9.36 -4.94 4.73
N GLU A 75 -10.35 -5.11 5.58
CA GLU A 75 -11.60 -4.38 5.48
C GLU A 75 -11.82 -3.51 6.70
N ARG A 76 -12.20 -2.26 6.48
CA ARG A 76 -12.52 -1.30 7.55
C ARG A 76 -13.70 -0.43 7.18
N ASP A 77 -14.55 -0.16 8.18
CA ASP A 77 -15.66 0.75 8.05
C ASP A 77 -15.24 2.14 8.51
N TYR A 78 -15.52 3.12 7.67
CA TYR A 78 -15.40 4.54 7.99
C TYR A 78 -16.80 5.14 7.97
N PRO A 79 -16.99 6.35 8.54
CA PRO A 79 -18.35 6.93 8.62
C PRO A 79 -19.11 7.00 7.31
N ALA A 80 -18.41 7.23 6.18
CA ALA A 80 -19.05 7.43 4.89
C ALA A 80 -18.94 6.20 3.95
N TYR A 81 -18.03 5.26 4.24
CA TYR A 81 -17.78 4.15 3.32
C TYR A 81 -17.07 2.98 4.01
N HIS A 82 -17.14 1.84 3.32
CA HIS A 82 -16.43 0.61 3.69
C HIS A 82 -15.23 0.46 2.75
N VAL A 83 -14.03 0.36 3.30
CA VAL A 83 -12.80 0.20 2.52
C VAL A 83 -12.39 -1.27 2.47
N ARG A 84 -12.09 -1.76 1.27
CA ARG A 84 -11.40 -3.03 1.08
C ARG A 84 -10.02 -2.72 0.53
N LEU A 85 -9.00 -2.92 1.36
CA LEU A 85 -7.60 -2.67 1.02
C LEU A 85 -6.96 -3.98 0.58
N HIS A 86 -6.68 -4.09 -0.71
CA HIS A 86 -6.07 -5.29 -1.32
C HIS A 86 -4.57 -5.08 -1.40
N CYS A 87 -3.81 -5.82 -0.59
CA CYS A 87 -2.36 -5.67 -0.47
C CYS A 87 -1.63 -6.76 -1.24
N PHE A 88 -0.80 -6.34 -2.19
CA PHE A 88 -0.05 -7.25 -3.06
C PHE A 88 1.44 -7.17 -2.78
N ILE A 89 2.09 -8.32 -2.76
CA ILE A 89 3.55 -8.40 -2.79
C ILE A 89 4.00 -8.07 -4.20
N CYS A 90 4.92 -7.12 -4.32
CA CYS A 90 5.43 -6.64 -5.59
C CYS A 90 6.95 -6.61 -5.59
N HIS A 91 7.54 -6.66 -6.77
CA HIS A 91 8.98 -6.50 -6.95
C HIS A 91 9.25 -5.24 -7.77
N LEU A 92 10.29 -4.52 -7.38
CA LEU A 92 10.74 -3.35 -8.13
C LEU A 92 11.43 -3.81 -9.41
N LEU A 93 10.92 -3.33 -10.56
CA LEU A 93 11.52 -3.61 -11.86
C LEU A 93 12.47 -2.50 -12.31
N GLY A 94 12.14 -1.24 -11.97
CA GLY A 94 12.94 -0.10 -12.40
C GLY A 94 12.26 1.21 -12.14
N GLY A 95 12.77 2.27 -12.79
CA GLY A 95 12.28 3.63 -12.63
C GLY A 95 13.14 4.43 -11.65
N GLU A 96 12.97 5.74 -11.67
CA GLU A 96 13.61 6.64 -10.71
C GLU A 96 12.52 7.22 -9.81
N LEU A 97 12.65 7.01 -8.51
CA LEU A 97 11.67 7.45 -7.53
C LEU A 97 11.43 8.95 -7.60
N VAL A 98 10.18 9.34 -7.80
CA VAL A 98 9.74 10.73 -7.75
C VAL A 98 8.57 10.81 -6.77
N LEU A 99 8.65 11.72 -5.79
CA LEU A 99 7.57 11.93 -4.84
C LEU A 99 6.60 12.97 -5.40
N ARG A 100 5.49 12.50 -5.95
CA ARG A 100 4.46 13.39 -6.53
C ARG A 100 3.35 13.71 -5.54
N GLU A 101 3.04 12.79 -4.65
CA GLU A 101 1.95 12.93 -3.68
C GLU A 101 2.39 12.73 -2.24
N HIS A 102 3.43 11.94 -2.00
CA HIS A 102 3.90 11.62 -0.66
C HIS A 102 4.96 12.61 -0.18
N ALA A 103 5.04 12.80 1.14
CA ALA A 103 6.02 13.68 1.76
C ALA A 103 7.41 13.04 1.84
N ALA A 104 7.46 11.72 2.00
CA ALA A 104 8.71 10.97 2.16
C ALA A 104 8.48 9.50 1.89
N VAL A 105 9.56 8.76 1.67
CA VAL A 105 9.55 7.30 1.63
C VAL A 105 10.71 6.76 2.47
N ARG A 106 10.56 5.53 2.95
CA ARG A 106 11.63 4.80 3.63
C ARG A 106 11.60 3.35 3.20
N TRP A 107 12.77 2.79 2.98
CA TRP A 107 12.94 1.35 2.82
C TRP A 107 13.15 0.75 4.19
N LEU A 108 12.27 -0.18 4.58
CA LEU A 108 12.27 -0.78 5.90
C LEU A 108 12.63 -2.26 5.81
N ALA A 109 13.61 -2.68 6.63
CA ALA A 109 13.88 -4.09 6.83
C ALA A 109 12.75 -4.67 7.70
N VAL A 110 12.63 -6.00 7.75
CA VAL A 110 11.57 -6.66 8.49
C VAL A 110 11.57 -6.28 9.98
N ASP A 111 12.74 -6.05 10.57
CA ASP A 111 12.89 -5.64 11.97
C ASP A 111 12.68 -4.13 12.19
N GLU A 112 12.47 -3.38 11.12
CA GLU A 112 12.21 -1.95 11.15
C GLU A 112 10.75 -1.58 10.88
N LEU A 113 9.88 -2.57 10.72
CA LEU A 113 8.47 -2.30 10.37
C LEU A 113 7.73 -1.46 11.41
N ASP A 114 8.17 -1.47 12.66
CA ASP A 114 7.58 -0.63 13.71
C ASP A 114 8.21 0.75 13.81
N ALA A 115 9.14 1.10 12.92
CA ALA A 115 9.84 2.38 12.96
C ALA A 115 9.00 3.57 12.49
N VAL A 116 7.85 3.33 11.88
CA VAL A 116 6.97 4.39 11.35
C VAL A 116 5.56 4.22 11.91
N ASP A 117 4.80 5.33 11.94
CA ASP A 117 3.41 5.34 12.40
C ASP A 117 2.49 4.98 11.24
N TRP A 118 2.20 3.70 11.09
CA TRP A 118 1.32 3.21 10.04
C TRP A 118 -0.11 3.68 10.22
N LEU A 119 -0.79 3.97 9.12
CA LEU A 119 -2.24 4.16 9.13
C LEU A 119 -2.91 2.84 9.57
N PRO A 120 -4.08 2.91 10.23
CA PRO A 120 -4.69 1.73 10.84
C PRO A 120 -4.86 0.52 9.91
N ALA A 121 -5.35 0.73 8.69
CA ALA A 121 -5.55 -0.39 7.76
C ALA A 121 -4.22 -1.03 7.35
N ASP A 122 -3.18 -0.20 7.17
CA ASP A 122 -1.84 -0.69 6.81
C ASP A 122 -1.20 -1.44 7.97
N GLU A 123 -1.41 -0.97 9.20
CA GLU A 123 -0.91 -1.66 10.39
C GLU A 123 -1.47 -3.07 10.50
N ASP A 124 -2.73 -3.27 10.11
CA ASP A 124 -3.37 -4.59 10.13
C ASP A 124 -2.70 -5.60 9.20
N VAL A 125 -1.93 -5.12 8.23
CA VAL A 125 -1.19 -5.98 7.27
C VAL A 125 0.09 -6.54 7.88
N LEU A 126 0.69 -5.86 8.86
CA LEU A 126 2.02 -6.17 9.35
C LEU A 126 2.20 -7.61 9.86
N PRO A 127 1.27 -8.19 10.64
CA PRO A 127 1.46 -9.57 11.09
C PRO A 127 1.58 -10.57 9.94
N LEU A 128 0.78 -10.40 8.89
CA LEU A 128 0.83 -11.27 7.71
C LEU A 128 2.10 -11.02 6.90
N LEU A 129 2.50 -9.75 6.78
CA LEU A 129 3.72 -9.40 6.08
C LEU A 129 4.95 -9.99 6.76
N ARG A 130 5.02 -9.95 8.10
CA ARG A 130 6.12 -10.55 8.83
C ARG A 130 6.24 -12.05 8.58
N LYS A 131 5.11 -12.75 8.53
CA LYS A 131 5.09 -14.17 8.20
C LYS A 131 5.59 -14.42 6.79
N GLU A 132 5.18 -13.59 5.84
CA GLU A 132 5.58 -13.73 4.45
C GLU A 132 7.07 -13.47 4.26
N LEU A 133 7.60 -12.43 4.89
CA LEU A 133 9.02 -12.09 4.81
C LEU A 133 9.92 -13.09 5.54
N ALA A 134 9.38 -13.83 6.51
CA ALA A 134 10.11 -14.88 7.22
C ALA A 134 10.23 -16.18 6.42
N ARG A 135 9.49 -16.29 5.32
CA ARG A 135 9.57 -17.45 4.41
C ARG A 135 10.72 -17.24 3.45
N VAL A 136 11.83 -17.81 3.78
CA VAL A 136 13.02 -17.74 2.90
C VAL A 136 13.37 -19.13 2.43
#